data_3d4ad4863ec00d3ea65a8f66f56ca04d
#
_entry.id   3d4ad4863ec00d3ea65a8f66f56ca04d
#
_cell.length_a   1.000
_cell.length_b   1.000
_cell.length_c   1.000
_cell.angle_alpha   90.00
_cell.angle_beta   90.00
_cell.angle_gamma   90.00
#
_symmetry.space_group_name_H-M   'P 1'
#
loop_
_entity.id
_entity.type
_entity.pdbx_description
1 polymer ?
#
loop_
_entity_poly.entity_id
_entity_poly.type
_entity_poly.pdbx_seq_one_letter_code
_entity_poly.pdbx_strand_id
1 'polypeptide(L)'
;MNNYLLITLGHGSSAIFIYDNGKKIIGYEQERLSGIKADSQFPKDAINEIINNVGLHLMQGCKIFISHWFNDCTDENNKFSLSPNKYVSSIDLLNLREISNDIVVVDKSFTHHDAHAYSALAFFEYNWNEQKQPLQTKNVYTLVADGFGTNEEVLSIYSSQYEKDHTPKLIHRVYGYEASVGLMYQYATSFCGMKENQDEYKFLGYESHIDEYINEQGLDTLNHFVEENIKYMYDNLFNNNTSENEWSMSCSKNDLINFEKLQYTKEYWHSKLNEVVQGTFISANFSANNKEEHDFVVRCVVAYFIQQSIELYFTRIINDFEISNTIVVGGCFFNVKLNNHILQSTQGLFCAMPLAGDQGAAIGMLRKFTDLKFSFDNLAFGKRRLYNIEKSFGNKEHKGIFYRRMVTNTNNFKAIHRIAIAKEIASYIADGYIVNLIFGDMEFGPRALCNTSTLFLPTVENVAHNNHMNNRNEVMPCAPVVTIDNAPVLFDVNELNRVVGSDRFMICTHDYMREYSNQYGGVMHKKTLENKYTGRPQVVRDFSFMYYVLTEVQERCDARCLVNTSFNAHGRPIAFDTTEILQNFEYQREHALKEPLLFVIDLTDEEN
;
A
#
# COMPACT_ATOMS: atom_id res chain seq x y z
N MET A 1 15.13 14.75 -25.72
CA MET A 1 14.04 13.96 -25.11
C MET A 1 14.31 14.00 -23.62
N ASN A 2 13.32 14.39 -22.82
CA ASN A 2 13.50 14.45 -21.38
C ASN A 2 13.13 13.08 -20.79
N ASN A 3 14.15 12.34 -20.35
CA ASN A 3 13.98 11.10 -19.61
C ASN A 3 14.20 11.39 -18.11
N TYR A 4 13.54 10.61 -17.24
CA TYR A 4 13.56 10.83 -15.80
C TYR A 4 13.80 9.52 -15.05
N LEU A 5 14.68 9.55 -14.07
CA LEU A 5 14.89 8.46 -13.12
C LEU A 5 14.42 8.90 -11.74
N LEU A 6 13.40 8.24 -11.21
CA LEU A 6 12.84 8.48 -9.89
C LEU A 6 13.40 7.43 -8.93
N ILE A 7 14.01 7.85 -7.84
CA ILE A 7 14.62 6.98 -6.84
C ILE A 7 14.01 7.30 -5.48
N THR A 8 13.61 6.26 -4.76
CA THR A 8 13.22 6.35 -3.36
C THR A 8 14.23 5.60 -2.50
N LEU A 9 14.68 6.23 -1.41
CA LEU A 9 15.62 5.67 -0.45
C LEU A 9 14.93 5.43 0.90
N GLY A 10 15.26 4.33 1.55
CA GLY A 10 14.69 3.95 2.84
C GLY A 10 13.54 2.97 2.70
N HIS A 11 12.47 3.13 3.46
CA HIS A 11 11.29 2.26 3.35
C HIS A 11 10.70 2.33 1.94
N GLY A 12 10.49 1.15 1.31
CA GLY A 12 10.04 1.10 -0.07
C GLY A 12 11.08 1.54 -1.09
N SER A 13 12.38 1.30 -0.80
CA SER A 13 13.48 1.54 -1.74
C SER A 13 13.14 1.03 -3.12
N SER A 14 13.20 1.92 -4.13
CA SER A 14 12.70 1.65 -5.47
C SER A 14 13.31 2.56 -6.53
N ALA A 15 13.20 2.17 -7.79
CA ALA A 15 13.55 2.99 -8.93
C ALA A 15 12.48 2.89 -10.02
N ILE A 16 12.12 4.03 -10.63
CA ILE A 16 11.22 4.14 -11.77
C ILE A 16 11.90 4.96 -12.86
N PHE A 17 11.96 4.43 -14.06
CA PHE A 17 12.49 5.16 -15.24
C PHE A 17 11.36 5.47 -16.22
N ILE A 18 11.27 6.73 -16.59
CA ILE A 18 10.26 7.28 -17.50
C ILE A 18 10.98 7.79 -18.74
N TYR A 19 10.59 7.30 -19.90
CA TYR A 19 11.22 7.63 -21.17
C TYR A 19 10.21 7.78 -22.31
N ASP A 20 10.69 8.10 -23.50
CA ASP A 20 9.83 8.34 -24.67
C ASP A 20 8.75 9.40 -24.41
N ASN A 21 9.17 10.56 -23.84
CA ASN A 21 8.26 11.67 -23.47
C ASN A 21 7.12 11.25 -22.53
N GLY A 22 7.39 10.35 -21.59
CA GLY A 22 6.43 9.92 -20.58
C GLY A 22 5.53 8.76 -21.00
N LYS A 23 5.66 8.26 -22.23
CA LYS A 23 4.81 7.17 -22.73
C LYS A 23 5.19 5.80 -22.19
N LYS A 24 6.45 5.64 -21.80
CA LYS A 24 6.98 4.36 -21.31
C LYS A 24 7.49 4.53 -19.90
N ILE A 25 7.05 3.62 -19.03
CA ILE A 25 7.43 3.56 -17.62
C ILE A 25 7.94 2.15 -17.35
N ILE A 26 9.07 2.06 -16.66
CA ILE A 26 9.60 0.82 -16.12
C ILE A 26 10.07 1.06 -14.69
N GLY A 27 9.74 0.18 -13.76
CA GLY A 27 10.09 0.42 -12.37
C GLY A 27 10.07 -0.85 -11.52
N TYR A 28 10.91 -0.86 -10.50
CA TYR A 28 11.06 -1.99 -9.58
C TYR A 28 11.26 -1.51 -8.15
N GLU A 29 10.66 -2.25 -7.22
CA GLU A 29 11.00 -2.17 -5.80
C GLU A 29 12.21 -3.06 -5.53
N GLN A 30 13.15 -2.57 -4.71
CA GLN A 30 14.37 -3.30 -4.36
C GLN A 30 14.04 -4.66 -3.74
N GLU A 31 13.04 -4.74 -2.87
CA GLU A 31 12.60 -5.97 -2.21
C GLU A 31 12.23 -7.10 -3.19
N ARG A 32 11.70 -6.74 -4.39
CA ARG A 32 11.29 -7.72 -5.40
C ARG A 32 12.47 -8.44 -6.05
N LEU A 33 13.61 -7.77 -6.11
CA LEU A 33 14.83 -8.25 -6.76
C LEU A 33 15.81 -8.86 -5.76
N SER A 34 15.89 -8.31 -4.55
CA SER A 34 16.74 -8.84 -3.48
C SER A 34 16.13 -10.06 -2.76
N GLY A 35 14.80 -10.27 -2.88
CA GLY A 35 14.06 -11.30 -2.12
C GLY A 35 13.92 -10.99 -0.62
N ILE A 36 14.31 -9.79 -0.17
CA ILE A 36 14.26 -9.35 1.23
C ILE A 36 13.06 -8.41 1.39
N LYS A 37 12.06 -8.84 2.16
CA LYS A 37 10.86 -8.03 2.43
C LYS A 37 11.23 -6.73 3.15
N ALA A 38 10.68 -5.61 2.67
CA ALA A 38 10.96 -4.25 3.16
C ALA A 38 12.45 -3.89 3.10
N ASP A 39 13.15 -4.31 2.04
CA ASP A 39 14.55 -3.97 1.82
C ASP A 39 14.72 -2.45 1.70
N SER A 40 15.46 -1.86 2.64
CA SER A 40 15.71 -0.42 2.72
C SER A 40 17.09 0.00 2.18
N GLN A 41 17.84 -0.92 1.59
CA GLN A 41 19.12 -0.61 0.98
C GLN A 41 18.94 0.28 -0.27
N PHE A 42 20.03 0.91 -0.73
CA PHE A 42 20.02 1.62 -2.01
C PHE A 42 19.46 0.72 -3.12
N PRO A 43 18.54 1.21 -4.00
CA PRO A 43 17.84 0.36 -4.98
C PRO A 43 18.72 0.00 -6.18
N LYS A 44 19.88 -0.57 -5.88
CA LYS A 44 20.89 -0.92 -6.88
C LYS A 44 20.39 -1.98 -7.86
N ASP A 45 19.72 -3.02 -7.36
CA ASP A 45 19.23 -4.10 -8.21
C ASP A 45 18.09 -3.60 -9.10
N ALA A 46 17.21 -2.71 -8.58
CA ALA A 46 16.17 -2.07 -9.34
C ALA A 46 16.75 -1.21 -10.48
N ILE A 47 17.77 -0.40 -10.22
CA ILE A 47 18.45 0.41 -11.25
C ILE A 47 19.13 -0.49 -12.28
N ASN A 48 19.84 -1.53 -11.86
CA ASN A 48 20.49 -2.48 -12.75
C ASN A 48 19.47 -3.20 -13.65
N GLU A 49 18.33 -3.60 -13.10
CA GLU A 49 17.28 -4.26 -13.89
C GLU A 49 16.65 -3.29 -14.91
N ILE A 50 16.49 -2.02 -14.56
CA ILE A 50 16.10 -0.99 -15.54
C ILE A 50 17.15 -0.88 -16.66
N ILE A 51 18.44 -0.76 -16.32
CA ILE A 51 19.55 -0.70 -17.31
C ILE A 51 19.54 -1.93 -18.23
N ASN A 52 19.32 -3.12 -17.67
CA ASN A 52 19.25 -4.37 -18.43
C ASN A 52 18.10 -4.41 -19.44
N ASN A 53 16.98 -3.73 -19.13
CA ASN A 53 15.80 -3.71 -19.99
C ASN A 53 15.83 -2.61 -21.07
N VAL A 54 16.31 -1.40 -20.71
CA VAL A 54 16.26 -0.24 -21.62
C VAL A 54 17.63 0.14 -22.21
N GLY A 55 18.72 -0.29 -21.59
CA GLY A 55 20.09 0.07 -21.93
C GLY A 55 20.54 1.39 -21.28
N LEU A 56 21.79 1.40 -20.79
CA LEU A 56 22.39 2.57 -20.13
C LEU A 56 22.35 3.84 -21.01
N HIS A 57 22.49 3.69 -22.33
CA HIS A 57 22.51 4.82 -23.28
C HIS A 57 21.21 5.63 -23.29
N LEU A 58 20.04 5.03 -22.98
CA LEU A 58 18.77 5.74 -22.83
C LEU A 58 18.65 6.48 -21.50
N MET A 59 19.38 6.03 -20.49
CA MET A 59 19.38 6.66 -19.17
C MET A 59 20.41 7.78 -19.03
N GLN A 60 21.48 7.76 -19.84
CA GLN A 60 22.53 8.78 -19.77
C GLN A 60 21.98 10.19 -20.01
N GLY A 61 22.31 11.10 -19.08
CA GLY A 61 21.86 12.49 -19.11
C GLY A 61 20.39 12.70 -18.76
N CYS A 62 19.68 11.68 -18.23
CA CYS A 62 18.34 11.87 -17.68
C CYS A 62 18.37 12.76 -16.44
N LYS A 63 17.22 13.35 -16.09
CA LYS A 63 17.08 14.03 -14.81
C LYS A 63 16.75 13.02 -13.71
N ILE A 64 17.50 13.03 -12.61
CA ILE A 64 17.32 12.12 -11.48
C ILE A 64 16.63 12.85 -10.34
N PHE A 65 15.53 12.29 -9.85
CA PHE A 65 14.82 12.75 -8.65
C PHE A 65 15.00 11.74 -7.54
N ILE A 66 15.46 12.18 -6.36
CA ILE A 66 15.69 11.31 -5.20
C ILE A 66 14.84 11.78 -4.03
N SER A 67 13.90 10.93 -3.59
CA SER A 67 13.14 11.12 -2.37
C SER A 67 13.74 10.31 -1.22
N HIS A 68 13.81 10.90 -0.03
CA HIS A 68 14.22 10.26 1.21
C HIS A 68 13.60 11.01 2.41
N TRP A 69 13.66 10.40 3.58
CA TRP A 69 13.13 10.92 4.84
C TRP A 69 14.20 11.29 5.86
N PHE A 70 15.49 11.26 5.48
CA PHE A 70 16.59 11.59 6.40
C PHE A 70 16.60 13.07 6.73
N ASN A 71 17.21 13.42 7.86
CA ASN A 71 17.55 14.81 8.18
C ASN A 71 18.54 15.36 7.15
N ASP A 72 18.44 16.66 6.96
CA ASP A 72 19.17 17.39 5.93
C ASP A 72 20.69 17.27 6.11
N CYS A 73 21.37 16.75 5.09
CA CYS A 73 22.82 16.71 4.98
C CYS A 73 23.29 17.87 4.09
N THR A 74 23.07 19.12 4.51
CA THR A 74 23.59 20.27 3.78
C THR A 74 25.10 20.41 3.97
N ASP A 75 25.82 20.69 2.87
CA ASP A 75 27.19 21.17 2.92
C ASP A 75 27.26 22.59 3.49
N GLU A 76 28.48 23.11 3.73
CA GLU A 76 28.74 24.45 4.28
C GLU A 76 28.14 25.60 3.43
N ASN A 77 27.68 25.32 2.20
CA ASN A 77 27.10 26.25 1.25
C ASN A 77 25.58 26.09 1.09
N ASN A 78 24.88 25.37 1.97
CA ASN A 78 23.45 25.05 1.88
C ASN A 78 23.06 24.33 0.57
N LYS A 79 23.99 23.72 -0.13
CA LYS A 79 23.69 22.84 -1.25
C LYS A 79 23.55 21.42 -0.74
N PHE A 80 22.41 20.81 -1.01
CA PHE A 80 22.21 19.40 -0.75
C PHE A 80 23.27 18.60 -1.51
N SER A 81 24.10 17.88 -0.78
CA SER A 81 24.96 16.85 -1.35
C SER A 81 24.57 15.53 -0.71
N LEU A 82 24.02 14.62 -1.50
CA LEU A 82 23.86 13.24 -1.08
C LEU A 82 25.24 12.70 -0.72
N SER A 83 25.56 12.64 0.56
CA SER A 83 26.83 12.11 1.04
C SER A 83 26.69 10.62 1.39
N PRO A 84 27.79 9.85 1.33
CA PRO A 84 27.75 8.45 1.76
C PRO A 84 27.24 8.32 3.19
N ASN A 85 26.28 7.41 3.37
CA ASN A 85 25.69 7.12 4.68
C ASN A 85 25.31 5.63 4.75
N LYS A 86 24.60 5.21 5.78
CA LYS A 86 24.23 3.79 5.95
C LYS A 86 23.29 3.25 4.84
N TYR A 87 22.63 4.13 4.09
CA TYR A 87 21.70 3.76 3.01
C TYR A 87 22.28 3.97 1.61
N VAL A 88 23.32 4.78 1.46
CA VAL A 88 23.93 5.13 0.16
C VAL A 88 25.45 5.10 0.32
N SER A 89 26.13 4.23 -0.42
CA SER A 89 27.57 4.16 -0.42
C SER A 89 28.22 5.15 -1.40
N SER A 90 29.53 5.39 -1.25
CA SER A 90 30.29 6.19 -2.23
C SER A 90 30.25 5.60 -3.64
N ILE A 91 30.18 4.27 -3.75
CA ILE A 91 30.09 3.57 -5.03
C ILE A 91 28.72 3.81 -5.67
N ASP A 92 27.62 3.78 -4.89
CA ASP A 92 26.28 4.06 -5.39
C ASP A 92 26.20 5.48 -5.97
N LEU A 93 26.80 6.46 -5.28
CA LEU A 93 26.86 7.84 -5.77
C LEU A 93 27.69 7.98 -7.05
N LEU A 94 28.80 7.25 -7.18
CA LEU A 94 29.60 7.23 -8.42
C LEU A 94 28.79 6.64 -9.56
N ASN A 95 28.11 5.51 -9.35
CA ASN A 95 27.27 4.86 -10.35
C ASN A 95 26.11 5.79 -10.82
N LEU A 96 25.48 6.52 -9.89
CA LEU A 96 24.46 7.51 -10.28
C LEU A 96 25.03 8.63 -11.16
N ARG A 97 26.23 9.11 -10.87
CA ARG A 97 26.90 10.15 -11.66
C ARG A 97 27.31 9.64 -13.05
N GLU A 98 27.55 8.36 -13.23
CA GLU A 98 27.74 7.75 -14.55
C GLU A 98 26.45 7.79 -15.39
N ILE A 99 25.29 7.73 -14.74
CA ILE A 99 24.00 7.91 -15.40
C ILE A 99 23.76 9.39 -15.70
N SER A 100 23.84 10.27 -14.68
CA SER A 100 23.61 11.70 -14.85
C SER A 100 24.17 12.53 -13.69
N ASN A 101 24.55 13.79 -14.01
CA ASN A 101 24.89 14.81 -13.00
C ASN A 101 23.69 15.74 -12.68
N ASP A 102 22.55 15.64 -13.38
CA ASP A 102 21.33 16.42 -13.10
C ASP A 102 20.49 15.70 -12.04
N ILE A 103 20.86 15.90 -10.77
CA ILE A 103 20.26 15.24 -9.63
C ILE A 103 19.53 16.28 -8.76
N VAL A 104 18.25 16.05 -8.48
CA VAL A 104 17.40 16.82 -7.57
C VAL A 104 16.99 15.92 -6.41
N VAL A 105 17.16 16.40 -5.20
CA VAL A 105 16.88 15.65 -3.97
C VAL A 105 15.91 16.44 -3.10
N VAL A 106 15.07 15.79 -2.31
CA VAL A 106 14.26 16.46 -1.28
C VAL A 106 15.17 17.16 -0.28
N ASP A 107 14.77 18.35 0.14
CA ASP A 107 15.51 19.20 1.09
C ASP A 107 14.54 20.00 1.98
N LYS A 108 15.05 20.99 2.73
CA LYS A 108 14.21 21.88 3.56
C LYS A 108 13.22 22.73 2.77
N SER A 109 13.51 23.01 1.50
CA SER A 109 12.63 23.83 0.64
C SER A 109 11.54 23.01 -0.06
N PHE A 110 11.75 21.71 -0.16
CA PHE A 110 10.81 20.73 -0.68
C PHE A 110 11.00 19.42 0.07
N THR A 111 10.23 19.24 1.13
CA THR A 111 10.43 18.17 2.11
C THR A 111 9.87 16.82 1.64
N HIS A 112 10.09 15.78 2.44
CA HIS A 112 9.53 14.45 2.23
C HIS A 112 7.99 14.50 2.17
N HIS A 113 7.33 15.22 3.12
CA HIS A 113 5.88 15.39 3.10
C HIS A 113 5.38 16.22 1.92
N ASP A 114 6.16 17.19 1.43
CA ASP A 114 5.82 17.90 0.20
C ASP A 114 5.83 16.93 -1.00
N ALA A 115 6.82 16.04 -1.08
CA ALA A 115 6.88 15.02 -2.13
C ALA A 115 5.65 14.09 -2.10
N HIS A 116 5.24 13.64 -0.93
CA HIS A 116 4.00 12.88 -0.74
C HIS A 116 2.77 13.66 -1.21
N ALA A 117 2.61 14.91 -0.79
CA ALA A 117 1.45 15.73 -1.15
C ALA A 117 1.33 15.93 -2.67
N TYR A 118 2.45 16.20 -3.34
CA TYR A 118 2.46 16.35 -4.81
C TYR A 118 2.19 15.02 -5.53
N SER A 119 2.65 13.87 -5.02
CA SER A 119 2.37 12.56 -5.62
C SER A 119 0.87 12.21 -5.54
N ALA A 120 0.26 12.46 -4.40
CA ALA A 120 -1.16 12.19 -4.18
C ALA A 120 -2.06 13.13 -5.01
N LEU A 121 -1.67 14.39 -5.14
CA LEU A 121 -2.37 15.32 -6.03
C LEU A 121 -2.26 14.88 -7.50
N ALA A 122 -1.09 14.39 -7.95
CA ALA A 122 -0.93 13.85 -9.30
C ALA A 122 -1.87 12.67 -9.57
N PHE A 123 -2.02 11.76 -8.60
CA PHE A 123 -2.96 10.63 -8.68
C PHE A 123 -4.41 11.08 -8.71
N PHE A 124 -4.78 12.05 -7.86
CA PHE A 124 -6.12 12.63 -7.85
C PHE A 124 -6.45 13.28 -9.19
N GLU A 125 -5.58 14.15 -9.72
CA GLU A 125 -5.78 14.84 -11.00
C GLU A 125 -5.92 13.85 -12.17
N TYR A 126 -5.12 12.79 -12.16
CA TYR A 126 -5.18 11.74 -13.18
C TYR A 126 -6.58 11.09 -13.25
N ASN A 127 -7.10 10.68 -12.10
CA ASN A 127 -8.38 9.98 -12.03
C ASN A 127 -9.59 10.92 -12.12
N TRP A 128 -9.48 12.14 -11.55
CA TRP A 128 -10.52 13.15 -11.63
C TRP A 128 -10.88 13.56 -13.06
N ASN A 129 -9.88 13.76 -13.90
CA ASN A 129 -10.08 14.08 -15.31
C ASN A 129 -10.85 13.00 -16.07
N GLU A 130 -10.81 11.76 -15.61
CA GLU A 130 -11.57 10.65 -16.18
C GLU A 130 -13.03 10.61 -15.71
N GLN A 131 -13.29 10.90 -14.43
CA GLN A 131 -14.62 10.74 -13.82
C GLN A 131 -15.56 11.94 -14.03
N LYS A 132 -15.04 13.13 -14.29
CA LYS A 132 -15.80 14.38 -14.58
C LYS A 132 -16.90 14.74 -13.57
N GLN A 133 -16.75 14.37 -12.31
CA GLN A 133 -17.73 14.71 -11.27
C GLN A 133 -17.55 16.16 -10.78
N PRO A 134 -18.61 16.91 -10.45
CA PRO A 134 -18.47 18.27 -9.93
C PRO A 134 -17.95 18.24 -8.49
N LEU A 135 -16.95 19.08 -8.19
CA LEU A 135 -16.51 19.31 -6.82
C LEU A 135 -17.59 20.10 -6.05
N GLN A 136 -17.95 19.64 -4.86
CA GLN A 136 -18.88 20.36 -3.99
C GLN A 136 -18.29 21.67 -3.46
N THR A 137 -16.95 21.70 -3.25
CA THR A 137 -16.18 22.88 -2.89
C THR A 137 -14.96 23.00 -3.79
N LYS A 138 -14.42 24.21 -3.96
CA LYS A 138 -13.24 24.46 -4.80
C LYS A 138 -11.93 23.99 -4.15
N ASN A 139 -11.92 23.71 -2.86
CA ASN A 139 -10.76 23.30 -2.11
C ASN A 139 -10.69 21.77 -2.01
N VAL A 140 -9.52 21.25 -2.24
CA VAL A 140 -9.15 19.84 -2.00
C VAL A 140 -8.03 19.83 -0.96
N TYR A 141 -8.21 19.08 0.10
CA TYR A 141 -7.24 18.96 1.18
C TYR A 141 -6.42 17.68 1.04
N THR A 142 -5.11 17.78 1.21
CA THR A 142 -4.22 16.62 1.25
C THR A 142 -3.69 16.43 2.66
N LEU A 143 -4.00 15.30 3.27
CA LEU A 143 -3.47 14.84 4.54
C LEU A 143 -2.27 13.93 4.28
N VAL A 144 -1.11 14.30 4.80
CA VAL A 144 0.10 13.49 4.77
C VAL A 144 0.40 13.02 6.19
N ALA A 145 0.41 11.72 6.44
CA ALA A 145 0.78 11.16 7.74
C ALA A 145 1.71 9.96 7.56
N ASP A 146 2.86 10.02 8.20
CA ASP A 146 3.89 9.00 8.09
C ASP A 146 4.50 8.67 9.46
N GLY A 147 5.45 7.72 9.51
CA GLY A 147 6.27 7.49 10.68
C GLY A 147 7.04 8.75 11.06
N PHE A 148 7.83 9.25 10.16
CA PHE A 148 8.44 10.58 10.16
C PHE A 148 9.09 10.88 8.80
N GLY A 149 9.23 12.16 8.48
CA GLY A 149 9.90 12.67 7.29
C GLY A 149 11.02 13.65 7.63
N THR A 150 11.32 14.56 6.72
CA THR A 150 12.38 15.57 6.86
C THR A 150 12.22 16.38 8.16
N ASN A 151 13.26 16.46 8.99
CA ASN A 151 13.25 17.16 10.27
C ASN A 151 12.16 16.66 11.25
N GLU A 152 11.85 15.37 11.24
CA GLU A 152 10.82 14.72 12.07
C GLU A 152 9.39 15.23 11.81
N GLU A 153 9.08 15.68 10.60
CA GLU A 153 7.69 15.94 10.23
C GLU A 153 6.88 14.63 10.27
N VAL A 154 5.72 14.64 10.91
CA VAL A 154 4.91 13.42 11.15
C VAL A 154 3.49 13.54 10.61
N LEU A 155 2.97 14.76 10.52
CA LEU A 155 1.68 15.09 9.93
C LEU A 155 1.79 16.41 9.18
N SER A 156 1.23 16.49 7.98
CA SER A 156 1.10 17.76 7.23
C SER A 156 -0.26 17.85 6.57
N ILE A 157 -0.84 19.03 6.59
CA ILE A 157 -2.15 19.36 5.97
C ILE A 157 -1.90 20.40 4.89
N TYR A 158 -2.31 20.10 3.67
CA TYR A 158 -2.24 21.02 2.54
C TYR A 158 -3.62 21.31 1.99
N SER A 159 -3.77 22.48 1.35
CA SER A 159 -4.95 22.85 0.56
C SER A 159 -4.53 23.17 -0.86
N SER A 160 -5.31 22.73 -1.82
CA SER A 160 -5.16 23.05 -3.24
C SER A 160 -6.47 23.62 -3.77
N GLN A 161 -6.40 24.72 -4.55
CA GLN A 161 -7.57 25.28 -5.25
C GLN A 161 -7.63 24.71 -6.65
N TYR A 162 -8.49 23.72 -6.86
CA TYR A 162 -8.52 22.92 -8.09
C TYR A 162 -8.73 23.74 -9.39
N GLU A 163 -9.51 24.83 -9.36
CA GLU A 163 -9.80 25.63 -10.56
C GLU A 163 -8.73 26.68 -10.91
N LYS A 164 -7.83 27.03 -9.98
CA LYS A 164 -6.91 28.17 -10.14
C LYS A 164 -5.43 27.81 -10.03
N ASP A 165 -5.08 27.00 -9.03
CA ASP A 165 -3.71 26.69 -8.69
C ASP A 165 -3.65 25.29 -8.11
N HIS A 166 -3.22 24.35 -8.94
CA HIS A 166 -3.08 22.93 -8.59
C HIS A 166 -1.89 22.67 -7.65
N THR A 167 -1.32 23.71 -7.03
CA THR A 167 -0.16 23.60 -6.13
C THR A 167 -0.63 23.37 -4.70
N PRO A 168 -0.17 22.31 -4.01
CA PRO A 168 -0.41 22.11 -2.60
C PRO A 168 0.18 23.27 -1.78
N LYS A 169 -0.64 23.93 -0.99
CA LYS A 169 -0.23 24.98 -0.04
C LYS A 169 -0.29 24.39 1.36
N LEU A 170 0.83 24.38 2.05
CA LEU A 170 0.89 23.94 3.44
C LEU A 170 0.02 24.82 4.32
N ILE A 171 -0.89 24.19 5.09
CA ILE A 171 -1.75 24.86 6.09
C ILE A 171 -1.19 24.61 7.47
N HIS A 172 -0.82 23.37 7.77
CA HIS A 172 -0.38 22.94 9.09
C HIS A 172 0.64 21.81 8.97
N ARG A 173 1.62 21.79 9.89
CA ARG A 173 2.62 20.71 9.98
C ARG A 173 2.98 20.44 11.43
N VAL A 174 3.07 19.17 11.78
CA VAL A 174 3.44 18.68 13.11
C VAL A 174 4.78 18.00 13.03
N TYR A 175 5.63 18.27 14.02
CA TYR A 175 6.96 17.69 14.15
C TYR A 175 7.10 16.91 15.46
N GLY A 176 8.03 15.99 15.49
CA GLY A 176 8.41 15.23 16.68
C GLY A 176 7.87 13.82 16.70
N TYR A 177 8.73 12.87 17.04
CA TYR A 177 8.41 11.42 17.05
C TYR A 177 7.27 11.08 18.02
N GLU A 178 7.15 11.80 19.13
CA GLU A 178 6.10 11.62 20.14
C GLU A 178 4.70 11.92 19.61
N ALA A 179 4.59 12.77 18.60
CA ALA A 179 3.33 13.13 17.94
C ALA A 179 2.99 12.21 16.75
N SER A 180 3.86 11.25 16.43
CA SER A 180 3.71 10.40 15.25
C SER A 180 2.68 9.30 15.46
N VAL A 181 1.58 9.34 14.71
CA VAL A 181 0.60 8.24 14.63
C VAL A 181 1.20 6.99 13.98
N GLY A 182 2.13 7.17 13.06
CA GLY A 182 2.83 6.05 12.39
C GLY A 182 3.75 5.30 13.35
N LEU A 183 4.58 6.01 14.13
CA LEU A 183 5.42 5.38 15.15
C LEU A 183 4.60 4.76 16.28
N MET A 184 3.51 5.39 16.72
CA MET A 184 2.59 4.81 17.68
C MET A 184 2.07 3.45 17.18
N TYR A 185 1.64 3.36 15.93
CA TYR A 185 1.16 2.13 15.32
C TYR A 185 2.26 1.06 15.20
N GLN A 186 3.46 1.46 14.75
CA GLN A 186 4.63 0.60 14.64
C GLN A 186 5.03 0.00 15.99
N TYR A 187 5.11 0.83 17.03
CA TYR A 187 5.49 0.38 18.36
C TYR A 187 4.42 -0.48 19.03
N ALA A 188 3.14 -0.25 18.74
CA ALA A 188 2.06 -1.15 19.14
C ALA A 188 2.19 -2.53 18.47
N THR A 189 2.57 -2.57 17.20
CA THR A 189 2.85 -3.81 16.48
C THR A 189 3.96 -4.61 17.16
N SER A 190 5.08 -3.96 17.50
CA SER A 190 6.19 -4.63 18.20
C SER A 190 5.87 -5.01 19.65
N PHE A 191 5.07 -4.20 20.36
CA PHE A 191 4.58 -4.55 21.70
C PHE A 191 3.81 -5.87 21.70
N CYS A 192 3.04 -6.13 20.66
CA CYS A 192 2.30 -7.36 20.43
C CYS A 192 3.16 -8.55 19.94
N GLY A 193 4.49 -8.42 19.93
CA GLY A 193 5.43 -9.46 19.49
C GLY A 193 5.45 -9.69 17.98
N MET A 194 5.00 -8.71 17.19
CA MET A 194 4.99 -8.71 15.73
C MET A 194 6.15 -7.86 15.18
N LYS A 195 6.47 -8.00 13.90
CA LYS A 195 7.62 -7.30 13.30
C LYS A 195 7.24 -5.89 12.84
N GLU A 196 7.96 -4.90 13.36
CA GLU A 196 7.89 -3.52 12.92
C GLU A 196 8.20 -3.40 11.42
N ASN A 197 7.48 -2.52 10.73
CA ASN A 197 7.60 -2.24 9.29
C ASN A 197 7.28 -3.45 8.37
N GLN A 198 6.68 -4.51 8.92
CA GLN A 198 6.32 -5.70 8.15
C GLN A 198 4.94 -6.25 8.48
N ASP A 199 4.49 -6.17 9.73
CA ASP A 199 3.29 -6.86 10.21
C ASP A 199 2.13 -5.92 10.59
N GLU A 200 2.25 -4.61 10.37
CA GLU A 200 1.22 -3.61 10.69
C GLU A 200 -0.12 -3.95 10.02
N TYR A 201 -0.08 -4.48 8.80
CA TYR A 201 -1.29 -4.89 8.09
C TYR A 201 -2.00 -6.09 8.73
N LYS A 202 -1.26 -6.97 9.43
CA LYS A 202 -1.82 -8.09 10.19
C LYS A 202 -2.40 -7.60 11.51
N PHE A 203 -1.66 -6.71 12.18
CA PHE A 203 -2.08 -6.11 13.43
C PHE A 203 -3.45 -5.43 13.30
N LEU A 204 -3.72 -4.78 12.17
CA LEU A 204 -5.01 -4.16 11.85
C LEU A 204 -6.23 -5.12 11.96
N GLY A 205 -6.03 -6.42 11.77
CA GLY A 205 -7.10 -7.40 11.79
C GLY A 205 -7.63 -7.74 13.19
N TYR A 206 -6.79 -7.60 14.24
CA TYR A 206 -7.14 -8.07 15.58
C TYR A 206 -8.23 -7.25 16.26
N GLU A 207 -8.39 -5.97 15.94
CA GLU A 207 -9.37 -5.11 16.61
C GLU A 207 -10.81 -5.63 16.53
N SER A 208 -11.16 -6.30 15.42
CA SER A 208 -12.51 -6.80 15.16
C SER A 208 -12.94 -7.98 16.03
N HIS A 209 -12.02 -8.54 16.82
CA HIS A 209 -12.28 -9.64 17.74
C HIS A 209 -12.42 -9.20 19.20
N ILE A 210 -12.36 -7.89 19.50
CA ILE A 210 -12.34 -7.38 20.87
C ILE A 210 -13.60 -7.78 21.65
N ASP A 211 -14.78 -7.71 21.02
CA ASP A 211 -16.07 -8.01 21.62
C ASP A 211 -16.31 -9.51 21.90
N GLU A 212 -15.44 -10.39 21.41
CA GLU A 212 -15.47 -11.83 21.70
C GLU A 212 -14.86 -12.16 23.08
N TYR A 213 -13.98 -11.27 23.60
CA TYR A 213 -13.16 -11.55 24.79
C TYR A 213 -13.34 -10.52 25.91
N ILE A 214 -13.70 -9.29 25.58
CA ILE A 214 -13.77 -8.18 26.54
C ILE A 214 -15.23 -7.76 26.72
N ASN A 215 -15.72 -7.77 27.96
CA ASN A 215 -17.07 -7.38 28.30
C ASN A 215 -17.28 -5.85 28.29
N GLU A 216 -18.52 -5.39 28.50
CA GLU A 216 -18.89 -3.96 28.47
C GLU A 216 -18.03 -3.10 29.41
N GLN A 217 -17.76 -3.58 30.66
CA GLN A 217 -16.95 -2.82 31.63
C GLN A 217 -15.49 -2.65 31.15
N GLY A 218 -14.92 -3.70 30.55
CA GLY A 218 -13.59 -3.65 29.95
C GLY A 218 -13.55 -2.71 28.74
N LEU A 219 -14.59 -2.74 27.92
CA LEU A 219 -14.72 -1.82 26.77
C LEU A 219 -14.87 -0.37 27.21
N ASP A 220 -15.65 -0.07 28.24
CA ASP A 220 -15.79 1.28 28.82
C ASP A 220 -14.44 1.81 29.32
N THR A 221 -13.68 0.97 30.02
CA THR A 221 -12.33 1.32 30.48
C THR A 221 -11.40 1.58 29.30
N LEU A 222 -11.45 0.75 28.27
CA LEU A 222 -10.63 0.89 27.07
C LEU A 222 -10.98 2.17 26.31
N ASN A 223 -12.26 2.49 26.18
CA ASN A 223 -12.71 3.76 25.56
C ASN A 223 -12.26 4.98 26.37
N HIS A 224 -12.21 4.90 27.70
CA HIS A 224 -11.65 5.98 28.52
C HIS A 224 -10.15 6.21 28.20
N PHE A 225 -9.35 5.15 28.09
CA PHE A 225 -7.95 5.25 27.65
C PHE A 225 -7.83 5.85 26.26
N VAL A 226 -8.73 5.50 25.33
CA VAL A 226 -8.79 6.11 23.99
C VAL A 226 -9.01 7.62 24.08
N GLU A 227 -9.98 8.08 24.89
CA GLU A 227 -10.27 9.51 25.07
C GLU A 227 -9.07 10.29 25.64
N GLU A 228 -8.40 9.72 26.66
CA GLU A 228 -7.18 10.32 27.22
C GLU A 228 -6.05 10.41 26.16
N ASN A 229 -5.88 9.36 25.37
CA ASN A 229 -4.86 9.34 24.33
C ASN A 229 -5.14 10.35 23.23
N ILE A 230 -6.38 10.48 22.80
CA ILE A 230 -6.79 11.49 21.81
C ILE A 230 -6.50 12.90 22.33
N LYS A 231 -6.78 13.18 23.59
CA LYS A 231 -6.46 14.47 24.20
C LYS A 231 -4.95 14.74 24.13
N TYR A 232 -4.12 13.75 24.51
CA TYR A 232 -2.66 13.86 24.43
C TYR A 232 -2.19 14.12 22.99
N MET A 233 -2.65 13.33 22.02
CA MET A 233 -2.31 13.49 20.61
C MET A 233 -2.74 14.85 20.07
N TYR A 234 -3.94 15.32 20.46
CA TYR A 234 -4.49 16.58 20.02
C TYR A 234 -3.76 17.80 20.62
N ASP A 235 -3.39 17.72 21.88
CA ASP A 235 -2.58 18.77 22.51
C ASP A 235 -1.22 18.89 21.78
N ASN A 236 -0.63 17.79 21.33
CA ASN A 236 0.60 17.79 20.54
C ASN A 236 0.41 18.34 19.11
N LEU A 237 -0.79 18.25 18.53
CA LEU A 237 -1.09 18.82 17.20
C LEU A 237 -0.83 20.33 17.12
N PHE A 238 -1.11 21.08 18.19
CA PHE A 238 -0.97 22.54 18.22
C PHE A 238 0.25 23.03 19.00
N ASN A 239 0.75 22.26 19.97
CA ASN A 239 1.85 22.68 20.83
C ASN A 239 3.23 22.41 20.20
N ASN A 240 3.35 21.43 19.30
CA ASN A 240 4.60 21.09 18.63
C ASN A 240 4.87 21.91 17.36
N ASN A 241 4.27 23.08 17.24
CA ASN A 241 4.68 24.11 16.26
C ASN A 241 6.00 24.81 16.67
N THR A 242 6.83 24.14 17.47
CA THR A 242 8.12 24.72 17.87
C THR A 242 9.02 24.83 16.66
N SER A 243 9.28 26.09 16.41
CA SER A 243 10.15 26.67 15.40
C SER A 243 11.39 25.82 15.07
N GLU A 244 11.73 25.80 13.80
CA GLU A 244 12.99 25.30 13.19
C GLU A 244 14.27 25.64 14.00
N ASN A 245 14.21 26.55 14.99
CA ASN A 245 15.36 27.10 15.68
C ASN A 245 15.85 26.31 16.90
N GLU A 246 15.02 25.49 17.56
CA GLU A 246 15.46 24.70 18.72
C GLU A 246 16.09 23.35 18.36
N TRP A 247 15.79 22.84 17.18
CA TRP A 247 16.24 21.53 16.70
C TRP A 247 17.66 21.50 16.16
N SER A 248 18.17 22.61 15.67
CA SER A 248 19.53 22.70 15.11
C SER A 248 20.65 22.52 16.13
N MET A 249 20.34 22.50 17.44
CA MET A 249 21.34 22.45 18.50
C MET A 249 21.62 21.05 19.08
N SER A 250 20.76 20.05 18.90
CA SER A 250 20.88 18.76 19.61
C SER A 250 21.33 17.58 18.74
N CYS A 251 21.23 17.67 17.41
CA CYS A 251 21.78 16.62 16.54
C CYS A 251 23.20 16.98 16.13
N SER A 252 24.14 16.06 16.34
CA SER A 252 25.46 16.19 15.73
C SER A 252 25.29 16.21 14.22
N LYS A 253 26.11 16.98 13.50
CA LYS A 253 26.07 17.12 12.02
C LYS A 253 26.15 15.79 11.25
N ASN A 254 26.31 14.66 11.94
CA ASN A 254 26.46 13.31 11.37
C ASN A 254 25.27 12.39 11.65
N ASP A 255 24.31 12.77 12.49
CA ASP A 255 23.19 11.89 12.85
C ASP A 255 21.99 12.14 11.94
N LEU A 256 21.80 11.25 10.95
CA LEU A 256 20.66 11.26 10.04
C LEU A 256 19.32 11.04 10.76
N ILE A 257 19.34 10.46 11.96
CA ILE A 257 18.18 10.08 12.76
C ILE A 257 18.55 10.19 14.23
N ASN A 258 17.66 10.72 15.05
CA ASN A 258 17.84 10.72 16.49
C ASN A 258 17.38 9.38 17.10
N PHE A 259 18.29 8.41 17.16
CA PHE A 259 18.00 7.07 17.68
C PHE A 259 17.63 7.04 19.16
N GLU A 260 18.23 7.91 19.98
CA GLU A 260 17.93 7.98 21.42
C GLU A 260 16.49 8.42 21.65
N LYS A 261 16.04 9.44 20.91
CA LYS A 261 14.67 9.94 20.97
C LYS A 261 13.66 8.89 20.46
N LEU A 262 13.97 8.17 19.37
CA LEU A 262 13.14 7.06 18.89
C LEU A 262 13.00 5.95 19.94
N GLN A 263 14.12 5.57 20.59
CA GLN A 263 14.10 4.55 21.64
C GLN A 263 13.27 5.02 22.83
N TYR A 264 13.42 6.27 23.28
CA TYR A 264 12.61 6.85 24.35
C TYR A 264 11.11 6.85 23.99
N THR A 265 10.76 7.24 22.77
CA THR A 265 9.37 7.22 22.27
C THR A 265 8.79 5.80 22.27
N LYS A 266 9.60 4.81 21.88
CA LYS A 266 9.21 3.40 21.92
C LYS A 266 8.94 2.91 23.35
N GLU A 267 9.82 3.22 24.29
CA GLU A 267 9.67 2.85 25.70
C GLU A 267 8.43 3.50 26.33
N TYR A 268 8.18 4.78 26.00
CA TYR A 268 6.97 5.46 26.42
C TYR A 268 5.70 4.74 25.94
N TRP A 269 5.61 4.41 24.65
CA TRP A 269 4.43 3.72 24.10
C TRP A 269 4.28 2.31 24.68
N HIS A 270 5.36 1.55 24.83
CA HIS A 270 5.29 0.22 25.45
C HIS A 270 4.79 0.29 26.91
N SER A 271 5.23 1.29 27.68
CA SER A 271 4.71 1.50 29.04
C SER A 271 3.21 1.84 29.03
N LYS A 272 2.79 2.77 28.19
CA LYS A 272 1.38 3.16 28.05
C LYS A 272 0.48 2.00 27.63
N LEU A 273 0.91 1.21 26.65
CA LEU A 273 0.17 0.04 26.18
C LEU A 273 0.03 -1.04 27.26
N ASN A 274 1.07 -1.21 28.09
CA ASN A 274 0.98 -2.13 29.24
C ASN A 274 -0.07 -1.66 30.26
N GLU A 275 -0.16 -0.36 30.56
CA GLU A 275 -1.21 0.20 31.42
C GLU A 275 -2.60 -0.03 30.84
N VAL A 276 -2.79 0.20 29.55
CA VAL A 276 -4.06 -0.02 28.83
C VAL A 276 -4.49 -1.49 28.93
N VAL A 277 -3.59 -2.43 28.65
CA VAL A 277 -3.88 -3.88 28.73
C VAL A 277 -4.26 -4.28 30.15
N GLN A 278 -3.45 -3.91 31.14
CA GLN A 278 -3.70 -4.26 32.54
C GLN A 278 -5.01 -3.66 33.05
N GLY A 279 -5.28 -2.38 32.80
CA GLY A 279 -6.52 -1.71 33.22
C GLY A 279 -7.75 -2.36 32.59
N THR A 280 -7.71 -2.69 31.31
CA THR A 280 -8.78 -3.35 30.58
C THR A 280 -9.03 -4.76 31.12
N PHE A 281 -7.98 -5.56 31.35
CA PHE A 281 -8.12 -6.93 31.87
C PHE A 281 -8.69 -6.97 33.29
N ILE A 282 -8.27 -6.04 34.18
CA ILE A 282 -8.81 -5.91 35.53
C ILE A 282 -10.29 -5.57 35.46
N SER A 283 -10.70 -4.57 34.68
CA SER A 283 -12.09 -4.13 34.55
C SER A 283 -12.99 -5.18 33.93
N ALA A 284 -12.48 -5.92 32.96
CA ALA A 284 -13.20 -7.02 32.31
C ALA A 284 -13.24 -8.30 33.13
N ASN A 285 -12.49 -8.40 34.25
CA ASN A 285 -12.22 -9.66 34.95
C ASN A 285 -11.70 -10.75 33.99
N PHE A 286 -10.89 -10.38 33.03
CA PHE A 286 -10.36 -11.29 32.00
C PHE A 286 -9.31 -12.23 32.58
N SER A 287 -9.43 -13.52 32.26
CA SER A 287 -8.47 -14.56 32.62
C SER A 287 -8.31 -15.52 31.45
N ALA A 288 -7.11 -15.55 30.87
CA ALA A 288 -6.81 -16.45 29.76
C ALA A 288 -6.65 -17.91 30.21
N ASN A 289 -7.10 -18.86 29.39
CA ASN A 289 -6.93 -20.29 29.61
C ASN A 289 -5.50 -20.78 29.38
N ASN A 290 -4.76 -20.07 28.53
CA ASN A 290 -3.38 -20.37 28.19
C ASN A 290 -2.66 -19.12 27.65
N LYS A 291 -1.35 -19.24 27.39
CA LYS A 291 -0.53 -18.13 26.88
C LYS A 291 -0.96 -17.66 25.47
N GLU A 292 -1.36 -18.57 24.61
CA GLU A 292 -1.74 -18.25 23.24
C GLU A 292 -3.00 -17.38 23.20
N GLU A 293 -4.03 -17.73 23.98
CA GLU A 293 -5.23 -16.91 24.16
C GLU A 293 -4.88 -15.54 24.79
N HIS A 294 -4.03 -15.52 25.82
CA HIS A 294 -3.57 -14.28 26.42
C HIS A 294 -2.93 -13.35 25.38
N ASP A 295 -1.97 -13.85 24.61
CA ASP A 295 -1.27 -13.06 23.61
C ASP A 295 -2.21 -12.61 22.47
N PHE A 296 -3.21 -13.44 22.12
CA PHE A 296 -4.23 -13.06 21.14
C PHE A 296 -5.10 -11.90 21.65
N VAL A 297 -5.59 -11.98 22.89
CA VAL A 297 -6.45 -10.94 23.47
C VAL A 297 -5.67 -9.64 23.73
N VAL A 298 -4.38 -9.72 24.11
CA VAL A 298 -3.50 -8.54 24.17
C VAL A 298 -3.47 -7.83 22.81
N ARG A 299 -3.32 -8.57 21.71
CA ARG A 299 -3.35 -8.01 20.36
C ARG A 299 -4.70 -7.34 20.04
N CYS A 300 -5.81 -7.96 20.43
CA CYS A 300 -7.14 -7.38 20.23
C CYS A 300 -7.31 -6.05 20.99
N VAL A 301 -6.94 -6.00 22.27
CA VAL A 301 -7.03 -4.79 23.11
C VAL A 301 -6.17 -3.67 22.55
N VAL A 302 -4.91 -3.97 22.24
CA VAL A 302 -3.96 -2.96 21.72
C VAL A 302 -4.39 -2.49 20.33
N ALA A 303 -4.81 -3.40 19.44
CA ALA A 303 -5.27 -3.03 18.09
C ALA A 303 -6.51 -2.14 18.13
N TYR A 304 -7.48 -2.44 18.99
CA TYR A 304 -8.66 -1.60 19.21
C TYR A 304 -8.27 -0.22 19.73
N PHE A 305 -7.47 -0.15 20.80
CA PHE A 305 -7.02 1.11 21.39
C PHE A 305 -6.35 2.03 20.35
N ILE A 306 -5.42 1.47 19.58
CA ILE A 306 -4.69 2.24 18.55
C ILE A 306 -5.62 2.67 17.42
N GLN A 307 -6.45 1.75 16.90
CA GLN A 307 -7.33 2.06 15.76
C GLN A 307 -8.35 3.13 16.12
N GLN A 308 -9.02 3.01 17.26
CA GLN A 308 -9.99 4.02 17.72
C GLN A 308 -9.32 5.37 18.00
N SER A 309 -8.12 5.35 18.61
CA SER A 309 -7.36 6.58 18.84
C SER A 309 -7.05 7.32 17.54
N ILE A 310 -6.59 6.62 16.50
CA ILE A 310 -6.24 7.21 15.21
C ILE A 310 -7.50 7.72 14.50
N GLU A 311 -8.57 6.94 14.45
CA GLU A 311 -9.82 7.32 13.78
C GLU A 311 -10.42 8.59 14.38
N LEU A 312 -10.52 8.65 15.70
CA LEU A 312 -11.05 9.84 16.39
C LEU A 312 -10.10 11.04 16.30
N TYR A 313 -8.80 10.83 16.29
CA TYR A 313 -7.82 11.89 16.06
C TYR A 313 -8.03 12.55 14.69
N PHE A 314 -8.15 11.75 13.62
CA PHE A 314 -8.42 12.29 12.29
C PHE A 314 -9.81 12.89 12.16
N THR A 315 -10.83 12.38 12.88
CA THR A 315 -12.15 13.03 12.96
C THR A 315 -12.06 14.46 13.49
N ARG A 316 -11.28 14.69 14.55
CA ARG A 316 -11.06 16.04 15.09
C ARG A 316 -10.35 16.94 14.09
N ILE A 317 -9.30 16.44 13.43
CA ILE A 317 -8.59 17.19 12.36
C ILE A 317 -9.56 17.61 11.25
N ILE A 318 -10.38 16.66 10.76
CA ILE A 318 -11.37 16.93 9.71
C ILE A 318 -12.34 18.05 10.13
N ASN A 319 -12.82 18.01 11.35
CA ASN A 319 -13.76 18.99 11.86
C ASN A 319 -13.11 20.38 12.06
N ASP A 320 -11.93 20.44 12.66
CA ASP A 320 -11.26 21.72 12.99
C ASP A 320 -10.73 22.45 11.77
N PHE A 321 -10.31 21.72 10.74
CA PHE A 321 -9.88 22.30 9.47
C PHE A 321 -11.00 22.34 8.41
N GLU A 322 -12.23 21.98 8.77
CA GLU A 322 -13.42 21.95 7.89
C GLU A 322 -13.15 21.22 6.55
N ILE A 323 -12.50 20.05 6.66
CA ILE A 323 -12.06 19.27 5.50
C ILE A 323 -13.26 18.58 4.85
N SER A 324 -13.48 18.81 3.56
CA SER A 324 -14.57 18.20 2.79
C SER A 324 -14.08 17.24 1.70
N ASN A 325 -13.36 17.74 0.68
CA ASN A 325 -12.73 16.88 -0.33
C ASN A 325 -11.32 16.52 0.15
N THR A 326 -11.05 15.23 0.27
CA THR A 326 -9.87 14.74 1.00
C THR A 326 -9.02 13.83 0.12
N ILE A 327 -7.72 14.10 0.09
CA ILE A 327 -6.70 13.20 -0.43
C ILE A 327 -5.85 12.75 0.76
N VAL A 328 -5.51 11.46 0.83
CA VAL A 328 -4.66 10.91 1.89
C VAL A 328 -3.44 10.21 1.31
N VAL A 329 -2.27 10.40 1.97
CA VAL A 329 -0.98 9.84 1.56
C VAL A 329 0.00 9.81 2.74
N GLY A 330 1.04 8.98 2.67
CA GLY A 330 1.97 8.64 3.76
C GLY A 330 1.70 7.23 4.27
N GLY A 331 2.68 6.60 4.89
CA GLY A 331 2.62 5.20 5.32
C GLY A 331 1.42 4.84 6.20
N CYS A 332 0.93 5.80 7.01
CA CYS A 332 -0.26 5.61 7.85
C CYS A 332 -1.52 5.28 7.06
N PHE A 333 -1.63 5.73 5.82
CA PHE A 333 -2.81 5.50 4.97
C PHE A 333 -2.78 4.19 4.19
N PHE A 334 -1.84 3.30 4.45
CA PHE A 334 -2.03 1.87 4.19
C PHE A 334 -3.03 1.22 5.14
N ASN A 335 -3.42 1.91 6.21
CA ASN A 335 -4.53 1.55 7.08
C ASN A 335 -5.87 1.81 6.37
N VAL A 336 -6.39 0.76 5.76
CA VAL A 336 -7.60 0.82 4.93
C VAL A 336 -8.88 1.09 5.73
N LYS A 337 -8.89 0.78 7.04
CA LYS A 337 -9.99 1.11 7.94
C LYS A 337 -10.02 2.61 8.25
N LEU A 338 -8.85 3.20 8.52
CA LEU A 338 -8.71 4.65 8.66
C LEU A 338 -9.18 5.38 7.39
N ASN A 339 -8.84 4.87 6.21
CA ASN A 339 -9.28 5.44 4.94
C ASN A 339 -10.80 5.43 4.80
N ASN A 340 -11.46 4.33 5.17
CA ASN A 340 -12.93 4.26 5.19
C ASN A 340 -13.52 5.22 6.23
N HIS A 341 -12.95 5.28 7.43
CA HIS A 341 -13.39 6.18 8.48
C HIS A 341 -13.34 7.65 8.03
N ILE A 342 -12.26 8.07 7.36
CA ILE A 342 -12.13 9.42 6.79
C ILE A 342 -13.15 9.64 5.67
N LEU A 343 -13.34 8.67 4.77
CA LEU A 343 -14.38 8.71 3.73
C LEU A 343 -15.77 8.93 4.34
N GLN A 344 -16.10 8.25 5.43
CA GLN A 344 -17.39 8.38 6.13
C GLN A 344 -17.51 9.70 6.90
N SER A 345 -16.41 10.21 7.46
CA SER A 345 -16.38 11.46 8.24
C SER A 345 -16.42 12.73 7.38
N THR A 346 -16.15 12.62 6.08
CA THR A 346 -16.19 13.74 5.13
C THR A 346 -17.45 13.70 4.27
N GLN A 347 -17.86 14.85 3.69
CA GLN A 347 -19.04 14.94 2.82
C GLN A 347 -18.68 14.92 1.32
N GLY A 348 -17.44 15.26 1.00
CA GLY A 348 -16.96 15.43 -0.37
C GLY A 348 -16.32 14.18 -0.95
N LEU A 349 -15.47 14.41 -1.95
CA LEU A 349 -14.70 13.36 -2.59
C LEU A 349 -13.57 12.85 -1.69
N PHE A 350 -13.24 11.60 -1.88
CA PHE A 350 -12.14 10.94 -1.18
C PHE A 350 -11.17 10.28 -2.16
N CYS A 351 -9.88 10.43 -1.92
CA CYS A 351 -8.83 9.82 -2.70
C CYS A 351 -7.70 9.34 -1.79
N ALA A 352 -7.43 8.05 -1.78
CA ALA A 352 -6.23 7.49 -1.16
C ALA A 352 -5.21 7.13 -2.23
N MET A 353 -3.98 7.62 -2.09
CA MET A 353 -2.88 7.31 -3.00
C MET A 353 -2.52 5.82 -2.91
N PRO A 354 -2.52 5.04 -4.01
CA PRO A 354 -2.20 3.60 -3.95
C PRO A 354 -0.75 3.32 -3.58
N LEU A 355 0.16 4.23 -3.93
CA LEU A 355 1.57 4.24 -3.53
C LEU A 355 1.74 5.20 -2.34
N ALA A 356 0.96 5.00 -1.28
CA ALA A 356 0.88 5.92 -0.15
C ALA A 356 2.20 6.03 0.63
N GLY A 357 3.00 4.96 0.69
CA GLY A 357 4.33 4.98 1.31
C GLY A 357 5.38 5.67 0.45
N ASP A 358 6.62 5.61 0.92
CA ASP A 358 7.77 6.32 0.33
C ASP A 358 7.99 6.00 -1.14
N GLN A 359 7.67 4.77 -1.59
CA GLN A 359 7.83 4.35 -2.99
C GLN A 359 7.07 5.25 -3.99
N GLY A 360 6.04 5.98 -3.53
CA GLY A 360 5.31 6.95 -4.34
C GLY A 360 5.87 8.38 -4.30
N ALA A 361 6.70 8.72 -3.31
CA ALA A 361 7.11 10.10 -3.04
C ALA A 361 7.91 10.74 -4.19
N ALA A 362 8.80 9.98 -4.85
CA ALA A 362 9.57 10.49 -5.98
C ALA A 362 8.70 10.91 -7.19
N ILE A 363 7.46 10.37 -7.32
CA ILE A 363 6.48 10.81 -8.33
C ILE A 363 6.05 12.26 -8.05
N GLY A 364 5.97 12.64 -6.77
CA GLY A 364 5.65 14.02 -6.37
C GLY A 364 6.73 15.01 -6.80
N MET A 365 8.01 14.61 -6.75
CA MET A 365 9.10 15.43 -7.29
C MET A 365 8.97 15.62 -8.80
N LEU A 366 8.65 14.57 -9.54
CA LEU A 366 8.36 14.67 -10.96
C LEU A 366 7.25 15.69 -11.24
N ARG A 367 6.14 15.62 -10.50
CA ARG A 367 5.00 16.53 -10.62
C ARG A 367 5.37 17.98 -10.27
N LYS A 368 6.26 18.20 -9.27
CA LYS A 368 6.70 19.53 -8.83
C LYS A 368 7.62 20.20 -9.84
N PHE A 369 8.58 19.45 -10.37
CA PHE A 369 9.70 20.02 -11.13
C PHE A 369 9.58 19.84 -12.65
N THR A 370 8.47 19.25 -13.12
CA THR A 370 8.22 19.05 -14.57
C THR A 370 6.73 19.19 -14.89
N ASP A 371 6.43 19.36 -16.18
CA ASP A 371 5.04 19.33 -16.69
C ASP A 371 4.59 17.91 -17.08
N LEU A 372 5.44 16.90 -16.87
CA LEU A 372 5.12 15.52 -17.24
C LEU A 372 4.04 14.96 -16.33
N LYS A 373 3.01 14.37 -16.94
CA LYS A 373 1.95 13.64 -16.22
C LYS A 373 2.33 12.18 -16.09
N PHE A 374 2.33 11.67 -14.85
CA PHE A 374 2.55 10.27 -14.58
C PHE A 374 1.27 9.46 -14.85
N SER A 375 1.36 8.28 -15.48
CA SER A 375 0.22 7.39 -15.69
C SER A 375 0.03 6.45 -14.51
N PHE A 376 -1.21 6.37 -14.01
CA PHE A 376 -1.63 5.49 -12.93
C PHE A 376 -2.62 4.41 -13.39
N ASP A 377 -2.56 3.99 -14.65
CA ASP A 377 -3.54 3.07 -15.23
C ASP A 377 -3.61 1.74 -14.48
N ASN A 378 -2.49 1.06 -14.29
CA ASN A 378 -2.46 -0.28 -13.71
C ASN A 378 -1.30 -0.55 -12.74
N LEU A 379 -0.38 0.39 -12.57
CA LEU A 379 0.86 0.25 -11.77
C LEU A 379 1.73 -0.96 -12.17
N ALA A 380 1.54 -1.58 -13.31
CA ALA A 380 2.33 -2.72 -13.77
C ALA A 380 3.60 -2.24 -14.50
N PHE A 381 4.63 -1.89 -13.75
CA PHE A 381 5.86 -1.30 -14.28
C PHE A 381 7.04 -2.26 -14.32
N GLY A 382 6.96 -3.38 -13.60
CA GLY A 382 8.06 -4.34 -13.45
C GLY A 382 8.09 -5.35 -14.58
N LYS A 383 8.81 -5.05 -15.67
CA LYS A 383 8.93 -5.94 -16.83
C LYS A 383 9.57 -7.27 -16.44
N ARG A 384 8.91 -8.37 -16.76
CA ARG A 384 9.34 -9.73 -16.45
C ARG A 384 9.99 -10.42 -17.63
N ARG A 385 10.87 -11.40 -17.32
CA ARG A 385 11.50 -12.30 -18.29
C ARG A 385 10.90 -13.69 -18.13
N LEU A 386 9.72 -13.91 -18.72
CA LEU A 386 8.95 -15.17 -18.57
C LEU A 386 9.34 -16.27 -19.56
N TYR A 387 10.15 -15.98 -20.58
CA TYR A 387 10.50 -16.92 -21.65
C TYR A 387 11.22 -18.20 -21.16
N ASN A 388 11.86 -18.17 -20.01
CA ASN A 388 12.51 -19.35 -19.45
C ASN A 388 11.52 -20.33 -18.81
N ILE A 389 10.30 -19.89 -18.47
CA ILE A 389 9.26 -20.77 -17.92
C ILE A 389 8.92 -21.87 -18.93
N GLU A 390 8.62 -21.51 -20.18
CA GLU A 390 8.30 -22.47 -21.23
C GLU A 390 9.44 -23.52 -21.44
N LYS A 391 10.71 -23.06 -21.39
CA LYS A 391 11.88 -23.94 -21.51
C LYS A 391 12.14 -24.81 -20.27
N SER A 392 11.86 -24.27 -19.08
CA SER A 392 12.08 -24.99 -17.80
C SER A 392 11.16 -26.20 -17.64
N PHE A 393 9.96 -26.16 -18.25
CA PHE A 393 9.00 -27.27 -18.18
C PHE A 393 9.19 -28.32 -19.24
N GLY A 394 9.97 -28.06 -20.31
CA GLY A 394 10.13 -28.98 -21.42
C GLY A 394 8.78 -29.41 -22.05
N ASN A 395 8.80 -30.35 -23.00
CA ASN A 395 7.57 -30.88 -23.62
C ASN A 395 6.76 -31.85 -22.72
N LYS A 396 7.00 -31.90 -21.40
CA LYS A 396 6.18 -32.64 -20.45
C LYS A 396 5.20 -31.69 -19.81
N GLU A 397 3.93 -31.89 -20.02
CA GLU A 397 2.85 -31.24 -19.28
C GLU A 397 3.09 -31.45 -17.79
N HIS A 398 3.69 -30.46 -17.13
CA HIS A 398 3.69 -30.42 -15.68
C HIS A 398 2.27 -30.23 -15.23
N LYS A 399 1.69 -31.21 -14.56
CA LYS A 399 0.35 -31.14 -14.03
C LYS A 399 0.14 -29.81 -13.28
N GLY A 400 -0.86 -29.04 -13.70
CA GLY A 400 -1.29 -27.82 -13.04
C GLY A 400 -0.60 -26.52 -13.50
N ILE A 401 0.31 -26.52 -14.46
CA ILE A 401 0.94 -25.30 -14.99
C ILE A 401 0.53 -25.06 -16.45
N PHE A 402 0.02 -23.86 -16.70
CA PHE A 402 -0.48 -23.42 -18.00
C PHE A 402 0.26 -22.18 -18.46
N TYR A 403 1.07 -22.29 -19.50
CA TYR A 403 1.69 -21.16 -20.15
C TYR A 403 0.88 -20.72 -21.37
N ARG A 404 0.59 -19.41 -21.49
CA ARG A 404 -0.16 -18.84 -22.61
C ARG A 404 0.53 -17.56 -23.07
N ARG A 405 0.64 -17.37 -24.37
CA ARG A 405 1.06 -16.08 -24.97
C ARG A 405 -0.17 -15.29 -25.38
N MET A 406 -0.21 -14.02 -25.04
CA MET A 406 -1.29 -13.12 -25.38
C MET A 406 -0.74 -11.84 -26.01
N VAL A 407 -1.25 -11.51 -27.19
CA VAL A 407 -0.81 -10.31 -27.91
C VAL A 407 -1.57 -9.08 -27.42
N THR A 408 -0.85 -7.98 -27.17
CA THR A 408 -1.42 -6.75 -26.59
C THR A 408 -2.18 -5.89 -27.59
N ASN A 409 -1.94 -6.06 -28.91
CA ASN A 409 -2.50 -5.19 -29.94
C ASN A 409 -3.96 -5.52 -30.32
N THR A 410 -4.80 -4.49 -30.57
CA THR A 410 -6.28 -4.48 -30.44
C THR A 410 -7.08 -4.89 -31.67
N ASN A 411 -6.66 -5.83 -32.50
CA ASN A 411 -7.51 -6.32 -33.61
C ASN A 411 -8.53 -7.37 -33.12
N ASN A 412 -9.74 -7.37 -33.69
CA ASN A 412 -10.88 -8.22 -33.28
C ASN A 412 -10.55 -9.72 -33.09
N PHE A 413 -9.62 -10.28 -33.85
CA PHE A 413 -9.19 -11.69 -33.70
C PHE A 413 -8.46 -11.96 -32.40
N LYS A 414 -7.76 -10.97 -31.85
CA LYS A 414 -6.96 -11.04 -30.62
C LYS A 414 -7.83 -10.88 -29.37
N ALA A 415 -8.93 -10.13 -29.48
CA ALA A 415 -9.95 -10.05 -28.43
C ALA A 415 -10.57 -11.43 -28.16
N ILE A 416 -10.84 -12.22 -29.20
CA ILE A 416 -11.38 -13.58 -29.08
C ILE A 416 -10.41 -14.50 -28.33
N HIS A 417 -9.12 -14.44 -28.62
CA HIS A 417 -8.10 -15.25 -27.94
C HIS A 417 -7.96 -14.88 -26.46
N ARG A 418 -7.97 -13.59 -26.14
CA ARG A 418 -7.99 -13.05 -24.77
C ARG A 418 -9.17 -13.57 -23.96
N ILE A 419 -10.37 -13.53 -24.56
CA ILE A 419 -11.60 -14.04 -23.94
C ILE A 419 -11.53 -15.56 -23.75
N ALA A 420 -10.94 -16.31 -24.68
CA ALA A 420 -10.80 -17.75 -24.55
C ALA A 420 -9.92 -18.15 -23.36
N ILE A 421 -8.80 -17.47 -23.15
CA ILE A 421 -7.91 -17.69 -21.98
C ILE A 421 -8.65 -17.31 -20.68
N ALA A 422 -9.38 -16.18 -20.68
CA ALA A 422 -10.17 -15.77 -19.52
C ALA A 422 -11.24 -16.83 -19.15
N LYS A 423 -11.92 -17.39 -20.14
CA LYS A 423 -12.90 -18.48 -19.96
C LYS A 423 -12.26 -19.77 -19.44
N GLU A 424 -11.07 -20.10 -19.90
CA GLU A 424 -10.31 -21.25 -19.39
C GLU A 424 -10.00 -21.09 -17.89
N ILE A 425 -9.46 -19.96 -17.47
CA ILE A 425 -9.17 -19.65 -16.05
C ILE A 425 -10.46 -19.68 -15.22
N ALA A 426 -11.51 -19.01 -15.71
CA ALA A 426 -12.80 -18.92 -15.02
C ALA A 426 -13.45 -20.30 -14.81
N SER A 427 -13.28 -21.24 -15.75
CA SER A 427 -13.81 -22.60 -15.59
C SER A 427 -13.18 -23.32 -14.41
N TYR A 428 -11.86 -23.26 -14.27
CA TYR A 428 -11.17 -23.88 -13.13
C TYR A 428 -11.56 -23.25 -11.80
N ILE A 429 -11.68 -21.91 -11.75
CA ILE A 429 -12.10 -21.22 -10.52
C ILE A 429 -13.53 -21.61 -10.14
N ALA A 430 -14.47 -21.66 -11.11
CA ALA A 430 -15.85 -22.09 -10.89
C ALA A 430 -15.94 -23.55 -10.43
N ASP A 431 -15.01 -24.43 -10.87
CA ASP A 431 -14.87 -25.82 -10.41
C ASP A 431 -14.17 -25.92 -9.03
N GLY A 432 -13.92 -24.79 -8.36
CA GLY A 432 -13.38 -24.73 -7.00
C GLY A 432 -11.87 -24.92 -6.90
N TYR A 433 -11.11 -24.66 -7.97
CA TYR A 433 -9.65 -24.61 -7.90
C TYR A 433 -9.15 -23.26 -7.40
N ILE A 434 -8.02 -23.29 -6.69
CA ILE A 434 -7.20 -22.11 -6.40
C ILE A 434 -6.27 -21.92 -7.60
N VAL A 435 -6.32 -20.75 -8.21
CA VAL A 435 -5.54 -20.40 -9.41
C VAL A 435 -4.54 -19.31 -9.10
N ASN A 436 -3.26 -19.59 -9.27
CA ASN A 436 -2.20 -18.60 -9.27
C ASN A 436 -2.09 -17.99 -10.67
N LEU A 437 -2.14 -16.69 -10.76
CA LEU A 437 -2.07 -15.95 -12.01
C LEU A 437 -0.83 -15.07 -12.05
N ILE A 438 0.00 -15.28 -13.07
CA ILE A 438 1.08 -14.40 -13.49
C ILE A 438 0.64 -13.78 -14.81
N PHE A 439 0.38 -12.46 -14.81
CA PHE A 439 -0.18 -11.75 -15.96
C PHE A 439 0.72 -10.57 -16.36
N GLY A 440 1.46 -10.72 -17.46
CA GLY A 440 2.32 -9.69 -18.00
C GLY A 440 3.35 -9.12 -17.01
N ASP A 441 3.49 -7.81 -17.04
CA ASP A 441 4.42 -7.08 -16.18
C ASP A 441 3.93 -7.07 -14.72
N MET A 442 4.89 -6.98 -13.77
CA MET A 442 4.61 -7.02 -12.35
C MET A 442 4.09 -5.67 -11.85
N GLU A 443 3.15 -5.72 -10.93
CA GLU A 443 2.69 -4.56 -10.18
C GLU A 443 3.81 -3.91 -9.33
N PHE A 444 3.84 -2.60 -9.32
CA PHE A 444 4.66 -1.77 -8.45
C PHE A 444 3.84 -1.33 -7.23
N GLY A 445 4.40 -1.43 -6.03
CA GLY A 445 3.71 -1.14 -4.79
C GLY A 445 3.35 -2.40 -3.98
N PRO A 446 2.76 -2.24 -2.78
CA PRO A 446 2.65 -3.31 -1.79
C PRO A 446 1.50 -4.29 -2.06
N ARG A 447 0.67 -4.07 -3.08
CA ARG A 447 -0.55 -4.85 -3.34
C ARG A 447 -0.43 -5.66 -4.63
N ALA A 448 -0.87 -6.91 -4.58
CA ALA A 448 -1.08 -7.71 -5.78
C ALA A 448 -2.36 -7.26 -6.49
N LEU A 449 -2.24 -6.85 -7.75
CA LEU A 449 -3.32 -6.24 -8.54
C LEU A 449 -3.75 -7.12 -9.73
N CYS A 450 -3.77 -8.43 -9.53
CA CYS A 450 -4.05 -9.46 -10.53
C CYS A 450 -2.94 -9.68 -11.57
N ASN A 451 -1.74 -9.13 -11.34
CA ASN A 451 -0.57 -9.43 -12.16
C ASN A 451 0.28 -10.54 -11.53
N THR A 452 0.29 -10.64 -10.18
CA THR A 452 0.97 -11.71 -9.42
C THR A 452 0.07 -12.14 -8.28
N SER A 453 -1.01 -12.84 -8.59
CA SER A 453 -2.10 -13.06 -7.64
C SER A 453 -2.50 -14.53 -7.54
N THR A 454 -3.03 -14.89 -6.37
CA THR A 454 -3.78 -16.12 -6.15
C THR A 454 -5.27 -15.78 -6.13
N LEU A 455 -6.05 -16.41 -7.00
CA LEU A 455 -7.46 -16.15 -7.27
C LEU A 455 -8.31 -17.39 -6.94
N PHE A 456 -9.43 -17.21 -6.25
CA PHE A 456 -10.37 -18.30 -5.93
C PHE A 456 -11.73 -17.76 -5.47
N LEU A 457 -12.74 -18.65 -5.33
CA LEU A 457 -14.08 -18.29 -4.85
C LEU A 457 -14.03 -17.80 -3.39
N PRO A 458 -14.82 -16.76 -3.02
CA PRO A 458 -14.70 -16.01 -1.76
C PRO A 458 -15.31 -16.71 -0.54
N THR A 459 -15.17 -18.03 -0.45
CA THR A 459 -15.69 -18.81 0.67
C THR A 459 -14.68 -18.86 1.84
N VAL A 460 -15.17 -18.98 3.08
CA VAL A 460 -14.33 -19.14 4.26
C VAL A 460 -13.42 -20.36 4.15
N GLU A 461 -13.93 -21.46 3.59
CA GLU A 461 -13.20 -22.71 3.39
C GLU A 461 -12.00 -22.51 2.44
N ASN A 462 -12.20 -21.83 1.30
CA ASN A 462 -11.13 -21.56 0.35
C ASN A 462 -10.07 -20.62 0.94
N VAL A 463 -10.47 -19.62 1.74
CA VAL A 463 -9.52 -18.76 2.46
C VAL A 463 -8.72 -19.56 3.48
N ALA A 464 -9.36 -20.42 4.26
CA ALA A 464 -8.66 -21.30 5.21
C ALA A 464 -7.67 -22.23 4.49
N HIS A 465 -8.07 -22.82 3.36
CA HIS A 465 -7.19 -23.64 2.53
C HIS A 465 -5.99 -22.83 1.99
N ASN A 466 -6.24 -21.63 1.44
CA ASN A 466 -5.16 -20.76 0.97
C ASN A 466 -4.18 -20.36 2.08
N ASN A 467 -4.70 -20.06 3.27
CA ASN A 467 -3.87 -19.72 4.43
C ASN A 467 -3.02 -20.91 4.89
N HIS A 468 -3.61 -22.09 4.94
CA HIS A 468 -2.88 -23.33 5.23
C HIS A 468 -1.75 -23.59 4.21
N MET A 469 -2.08 -23.54 2.92
CA MET A 469 -1.16 -23.76 1.81
C MET A 469 0.04 -22.80 1.79
N ASN A 470 -0.17 -21.55 2.25
CA ASN A 470 0.87 -20.53 2.30
C ASN A 470 1.48 -20.32 3.70
N ASN A 471 1.15 -21.19 4.67
CA ASN A 471 1.55 -21.05 6.08
C ASN A 471 1.23 -19.66 6.65
N ARG A 472 0.04 -19.16 6.33
CA ARG A 472 -0.46 -17.87 6.81
C ARG A 472 -1.35 -18.09 8.03
N ASN A 473 -1.03 -17.45 9.13
CA ASN A 473 -1.89 -17.40 10.32
C ASN A 473 -2.39 -15.97 10.50
N GLU A 474 -3.27 -15.53 9.59
CA GLU A 474 -3.74 -14.14 9.52
C GLU A 474 -5.22 -14.04 9.88
N VAL A 475 -5.55 -13.09 10.76
CA VAL A 475 -6.93 -12.77 11.16
C VAL A 475 -7.64 -11.88 10.14
N MET A 476 -6.88 -11.23 9.24
CA MET A 476 -7.47 -10.40 8.19
C MET A 476 -8.06 -11.24 7.05
N PRO A 477 -9.30 -10.93 6.62
CA PRO A 477 -9.87 -11.53 5.42
C PRO A 477 -9.10 -11.08 4.18
N CYS A 478 -9.15 -11.92 3.14
CA CYS A 478 -8.59 -11.59 1.85
C CYS A 478 -9.37 -10.45 1.17
N ALA A 479 -8.78 -9.81 0.17
CA ALA A 479 -9.42 -8.75 -0.59
C ALA A 479 -10.27 -9.31 -1.74
N PRO A 480 -11.47 -8.78 -2.00
CA PRO A 480 -12.24 -9.12 -3.19
C PRO A 480 -11.71 -8.37 -4.43
N VAL A 481 -11.66 -9.06 -5.58
CA VAL A 481 -11.62 -8.43 -6.89
C VAL A 481 -13.00 -8.54 -7.52
N VAL A 482 -13.51 -7.42 -8.06
CA VAL A 482 -14.89 -7.26 -8.51
C VAL A 482 -14.95 -6.42 -9.77
N THR A 483 -15.95 -6.67 -10.65
CA THR A 483 -16.18 -5.80 -11.80
C THR A 483 -16.82 -4.48 -11.38
N ILE A 484 -16.64 -3.44 -12.19
CA ILE A 484 -17.29 -2.13 -11.99
C ILE A 484 -18.83 -2.26 -11.92
N ASP A 485 -19.42 -3.25 -12.61
CA ASP A 485 -20.87 -3.50 -12.59
C ASP A 485 -21.34 -4.16 -11.28
N ASN A 486 -20.51 -5.03 -10.69
CA ASN A 486 -20.85 -5.75 -9.46
C ASN A 486 -20.44 -4.99 -8.19
N ALA A 487 -19.50 -4.05 -8.26
CA ALA A 487 -19.09 -3.27 -7.10
C ALA A 487 -20.28 -2.56 -6.42
N PRO A 488 -21.18 -1.82 -7.14
CA PRO A 488 -22.33 -1.16 -6.52
C PRO A 488 -23.43 -2.14 -6.07
N VAL A 489 -23.34 -3.42 -6.43
CA VAL A 489 -24.25 -4.46 -5.94
C VAL A 489 -23.77 -5.03 -4.61
N LEU A 490 -22.45 -5.14 -4.42
CA LEU A 490 -21.84 -5.71 -3.22
C LEU A 490 -21.60 -4.67 -2.12
N PHE A 491 -21.26 -3.43 -2.47
CA PHE A 491 -20.81 -2.38 -1.56
C PHE A 491 -21.71 -1.15 -1.57
N ASP A 492 -21.61 -0.32 -0.54
CA ASP A 492 -22.37 0.93 -0.45
C ASP A 492 -22.04 1.87 -1.63
N VAL A 493 -23.06 2.13 -2.41
CA VAL A 493 -23.00 2.98 -3.61
C VAL A 493 -22.61 4.44 -3.28
N ASN A 494 -23.04 4.96 -2.10
CA ASN A 494 -22.73 6.32 -1.74
C ASN A 494 -21.24 6.49 -1.41
N GLU A 495 -20.62 5.47 -0.81
CA GLU A 495 -19.17 5.45 -0.59
C GLU A 495 -18.43 5.35 -1.92
N LEU A 496 -18.77 4.36 -2.76
CA LEU A 496 -18.12 4.14 -4.06
C LEU A 496 -18.15 5.38 -4.95
N ASN A 497 -19.28 6.08 -5.01
CA ASN A 497 -19.43 7.27 -5.84
C ASN A 497 -18.57 8.46 -5.41
N ARG A 498 -18.08 8.48 -4.18
CA ARG A 498 -17.20 9.55 -3.67
C ARG A 498 -15.72 9.24 -3.82
N VAL A 499 -15.36 7.99 -4.13
CA VAL A 499 -13.97 7.56 -4.24
C VAL A 499 -13.40 7.89 -5.62
N VAL A 500 -12.27 8.59 -5.65
CA VAL A 500 -11.57 8.98 -6.88
C VAL A 500 -10.41 8.04 -7.15
N GLY A 501 -10.66 6.97 -7.90
CA GLY A 501 -9.66 6.04 -8.40
C GLY A 501 -9.05 5.05 -7.42
N SER A 502 -9.20 5.24 -6.11
CA SER A 502 -8.58 4.41 -5.06
C SER A 502 -9.17 3.00 -4.98
N ASP A 503 -10.41 2.83 -5.39
CA ASP A 503 -11.14 1.56 -5.44
C ASP A 503 -10.48 0.50 -6.34
N ARG A 504 -9.68 0.93 -7.31
CA ARG A 504 -8.94 0.03 -8.21
C ARG A 504 -7.71 -0.64 -7.57
N PHE A 505 -7.27 -0.18 -6.39
CA PHE A 505 -5.96 -0.51 -5.83
C PHE A 505 -5.99 -1.10 -4.41
N MET A 506 -7.15 -1.54 -3.94
CA MET A 506 -7.29 -2.14 -2.60
C MET A 506 -6.75 -1.26 -1.46
N ILE A 507 -6.94 0.06 -1.54
CA ILE A 507 -6.43 1.02 -0.56
C ILE A 507 -7.53 1.62 0.32
N CYS A 508 -8.79 1.28 0.08
CA CYS A 508 -9.94 1.71 0.88
C CYS A 508 -10.88 0.51 1.11
N THR A 509 -11.51 0.45 2.28
CA THR A 509 -12.62 -0.49 2.54
C THR A 509 -13.96 0.20 2.29
N HIS A 510 -14.99 -0.61 2.04
CA HIS A 510 -16.38 -0.19 1.87
C HIS A 510 -17.30 -1.11 2.63
N ASP A 511 -18.43 -0.57 3.14
CA ASP A 511 -19.45 -1.38 3.80
C ASP A 511 -20.14 -2.32 2.79
N TYR A 512 -20.29 -3.61 3.17
CA TYR A 512 -21.05 -4.57 2.40
C TYR A 512 -22.56 -4.35 2.53
N MET A 513 -23.31 -4.59 1.44
CA MET A 513 -24.76 -4.70 1.50
C MET A 513 -25.15 -5.95 2.31
N ARG A 514 -26.11 -5.81 3.23
CA ARG A 514 -26.48 -6.89 4.20
C ARG A 514 -26.88 -8.21 3.53
N GLU A 515 -27.55 -8.15 2.39
CA GLU A 515 -28.04 -9.32 1.66
C GLU A 515 -26.93 -10.26 1.17
N TYR A 516 -25.70 -9.72 0.97
CA TYR A 516 -24.56 -10.48 0.46
C TYR A 516 -23.57 -10.92 1.55
N SER A 517 -23.77 -10.48 2.80
CA SER A 517 -22.81 -10.70 3.88
C SER A 517 -22.51 -12.19 4.15
N ASN A 518 -23.48 -13.07 4.00
CA ASN A 518 -23.30 -14.51 4.27
C ASN A 518 -22.63 -15.27 3.11
N GLN A 519 -22.65 -14.74 1.89
CA GLN A 519 -22.12 -15.41 0.70
C GLN A 519 -20.62 -15.27 0.54
N TYR A 520 -20.04 -14.18 1.04
CA TYR A 520 -18.67 -13.76 0.77
C TYR A 520 -17.81 -13.68 2.03
N GLY A 521 -18.07 -14.56 3.01
CA GLY A 521 -17.42 -14.54 4.32
C GLY A 521 -15.89 -14.53 4.29
N GLY A 522 -15.28 -15.09 3.24
CA GLY A 522 -13.82 -15.11 3.08
C GLY A 522 -13.19 -13.75 2.73
N VAL A 523 -13.98 -12.78 2.29
CA VAL A 523 -13.52 -11.42 1.91
C VAL A 523 -14.20 -10.33 2.74
N MET A 524 -14.89 -10.72 3.82
CA MET A 524 -15.61 -9.82 4.71
C MET A 524 -14.87 -9.65 6.03
N HIS A 525 -14.76 -8.43 6.50
CA HIS A 525 -14.19 -8.08 7.78
C HIS A 525 -15.27 -7.47 8.67
N LYS A 526 -15.48 -8.04 9.86
CA LYS A 526 -16.45 -7.53 10.81
C LYS A 526 -16.02 -6.12 11.26
N LYS A 527 -16.91 -5.16 11.19
CA LYS A 527 -16.70 -3.84 11.77
C LYS A 527 -16.95 -3.94 13.28
N THR A 528 -15.96 -3.54 14.05
CA THR A 528 -15.98 -3.69 15.51
C THR A 528 -17.20 -3.01 16.12
N LEU A 529 -17.86 -3.69 17.05
CA LEU A 529 -19.06 -3.23 17.77
C LEU A 529 -20.28 -2.90 16.88
N GLU A 530 -20.15 -3.00 15.57
CA GLU A 530 -21.25 -2.83 14.63
C GLU A 530 -21.63 -4.19 14.02
N ASN A 531 -22.92 -4.42 13.80
CA ASN A 531 -23.36 -5.61 13.06
C ASN A 531 -23.26 -5.38 11.56
N LYS A 532 -22.07 -4.97 11.11
CA LYS A 532 -21.71 -4.67 9.73
C LYS A 532 -20.43 -5.36 9.33
N TYR A 533 -20.22 -5.44 8.03
CA TYR A 533 -19.00 -5.99 7.44
C TYR A 533 -18.46 -5.04 6.40
N THR A 534 -17.14 -4.96 6.30
CA THR A 534 -16.42 -4.20 5.29
C THR A 534 -15.60 -5.13 4.41
N GLY A 535 -15.34 -4.70 3.20
CA GLY A 535 -14.40 -5.34 2.27
C GLY A 535 -13.50 -4.31 1.62
N ARG A 536 -12.35 -4.75 1.17
CA ARG A 536 -11.33 -3.93 0.50
C ARG A 536 -11.24 -4.29 -0.98
N PRO A 537 -12.16 -3.79 -1.82
CA PRO A 537 -12.24 -4.23 -3.21
C PRO A 537 -11.05 -3.75 -4.05
N GLN A 538 -10.73 -4.57 -5.06
CA GLN A 538 -10.11 -4.14 -6.29
C GLN A 538 -11.22 -4.08 -7.35
N VAL A 539 -11.63 -2.88 -7.74
CA VAL A 539 -12.62 -2.69 -8.81
C VAL A 539 -11.92 -2.68 -10.16
N VAL A 540 -12.24 -3.66 -11.02
CA VAL A 540 -11.67 -3.74 -12.37
C VAL A 540 -12.59 -3.08 -13.39
N ARG A 541 -11.96 -2.32 -14.31
CA ARG A 541 -12.68 -1.61 -15.37
C ARG A 541 -13.14 -2.57 -16.48
N ASP A 542 -14.13 -2.13 -17.23
CA ASP A 542 -14.66 -2.79 -18.43
C ASP A 542 -13.55 -3.20 -19.41
N PHE A 543 -13.78 -4.32 -20.07
CA PHE A 543 -12.88 -4.85 -21.11
C PHE A 543 -11.44 -5.17 -20.69
N SER A 544 -11.10 -5.09 -19.41
CA SER A 544 -9.82 -5.63 -18.90
C SER A 544 -9.84 -7.17 -18.94
N PHE A 545 -8.67 -7.79 -18.91
CA PHE A 545 -8.59 -9.26 -18.86
C PHE A 545 -9.35 -9.85 -17.66
N MET A 546 -9.17 -9.26 -16.48
CA MET A 546 -9.86 -9.68 -15.27
C MET A 546 -11.36 -9.44 -15.30
N TYR A 547 -11.83 -8.42 -16.02
CA TYR A 547 -13.26 -8.22 -16.25
C TYR A 547 -13.89 -9.43 -16.92
N TYR A 548 -13.26 -9.97 -17.97
CA TYR A 548 -13.75 -11.18 -18.66
C TYR A 548 -13.69 -12.44 -17.77
N VAL A 549 -12.63 -12.59 -16.95
CA VAL A 549 -12.54 -13.71 -15.99
C VAL A 549 -13.71 -13.64 -14.99
N LEU A 550 -13.95 -12.48 -14.39
CA LEU A 550 -15.00 -12.28 -13.38
C LEU A 550 -16.41 -12.46 -13.96
N THR A 551 -16.67 -11.93 -15.15
CA THR A 551 -17.96 -12.08 -15.84
C THR A 551 -18.25 -13.55 -16.13
N GLU A 552 -17.26 -14.28 -16.64
CA GLU A 552 -17.43 -15.71 -16.94
C GLU A 552 -17.60 -16.56 -15.66
N VAL A 553 -16.91 -16.23 -14.57
CA VAL A 553 -17.13 -16.90 -13.27
C VAL A 553 -18.56 -16.66 -12.78
N GLN A 554 -19.04 -15.42 -12.87
CA GLN A 554 -20.41 -15.09 -12.49
C GLN A 554 -21.45 -15.87 -13.32
N GLU A 555 -21.23 -15.98 -14.63
CA GLU A 555 -22.11 -16.75 -15.51
C GLU A 555 -22.15 -18.25 -15.15
N ARG A 556 -21.03 -18.81 -14.64
CA ARG A 556 -20.90 -20.24 -14.32
C ARG A 556 -21.41 -20.62 -12.95
N CYS A 557 -21.17 -19.82 -11.93
CA CYS A 557 -21.45 -20.17 -10.53
C CYS A 557 -22.07 -19.04 -9.69
N ASP A 558 -22.54 -17.95 -10.32
CA ASP A 558 -23.17 -16.78 -9.69
C ASP A 558 -22.30 -16.07 -8.64
N ALA A 559 -20.98 -16.26 -8.68
CA ALA A 559 -20.05 -15.52 -7.81
C ALA A 559 -19.73 -14.14 -8.40
N ARG A 560 -20.07 -13.06 -7.68
CA ARG A 560 -19.95 -11.67 -8.14
C ARG A 560 -18.56 -11.07 -7.87
N CYS A 561 -17.72 -11.72 -7.09
CA CYS A 561 -16.32 -11.37 -6.88
C CYS A 561 -15.49 -12.63 -6.68
N LEU A 562 -14.17 -12.47 -6.78
CA LEU A 562 -13.18 -13.48 -6.39
C LEU A 562 -12.31 -12.95 -5.26
N VAL A 563 -11.65 -13.84 -4.54
CA VAL A 563 -10.51 -13.45 -3.71
C VAL A 563 -9.36 -13.05 -4.62
N ASN A 564 -8.71 -11.93 -4.30
CA ASN A 564 -7.40 -11.56 -4.81
C ASN A 564 -6.43 -11.45 -3.63
N THR A 565 -5.44 -12.32 -3.58
CA THR A 565 -4.33 -12.25 -2.63
C THR A 565 -3.01 -12.42 -3.36
N SER A 566 -1.90 -11.96 -2.73
CA SER A 566 -0.59 -12.00 -3.36
C SER A 566 -0.08 -13.44 -3.52
N PHE A 567 0.52 -13.72 -4.67
CA PHE A 567 1.19 -14.99 -4.93
C PHE A 567 2.62 -14.93 -4.39
N ASN A 568 2.79 -15.37 -3.16
CA ASN A 568 4.07 -15.48 -2.45
C ASN A 568 3.94 -16.40 -1.24
N ALA A 569 5.03 -17.04 -0.86
CA ALA A 569 5.13 -17.71 0.43
C ALA A 569 5.13 -16.67 1.57
N HIS A 570 4.60 -17.05 2.74
CA HIS A 570 4.53 -16.15 3.90
C HIS A 570 5.90 -15.55 4.25
N GLY A 571 5.94 -14.23 4.48
CA GLY A 571 7.16 -13.50 4.85
C GLY A 571 8.10 -13.15 3.69
N ARG A 572 7.78 -13.54 2.45
CA ARG A 572 8.54 -13.16 1.24
C ARG A 572 7.84 -12.05 0.46
N PRO A 573 8.57 -11.27 -0.35
CA PRO A 573 7.97 -10.38 -1.34
C PRO A 573 7.08 -11.14 -2.35
N ILE A 574 6.27 -10.42 -3.11
CA ILE A 574 5.51 -10.98 -4.23
C ILE A 574 6.51 -11.51 -5.28
N ALA A 575 6.27 -12.69 -5.83
CA ALA A 575 7.19 -13.39 -6.74
C ALA A 575 7.43 -12.57 -8.03
N PHE A 576 8.69 -12.34 -8.36
CA PHE A 576 9.09 -11.58 -9.54
C PHE A 576 9.56 -12.48 -10.70
N ASP A 577 10.62 -13.26 -10.48
CA ASP A 577 11.26 -14.02 -11.54
C ASP A 577 10.72 -15.47 -11.67
N THR A 578 11.13 -16.13 -12.73
CA THR A 578 10.74 -17.52 -13.02
C THR A 578 11.07 -18.48 -11.89
N THR A 579 12.22 -18.32 -11.23
CA THR A 579 12.68 -19.19 -10.16
C THR A 579 11.81 -19.06 -8.93
N GLU A 580 11.53 -17.82 -8.52
CA GLU A 580 10.65 -17.52 -7.38
C GLU A 580 9.21 -17.98 -7.63
N ILE A 581 8.67 -17.74 -8.84
CA ILE A 581 7.34 -18.19 -9.26
C ILE A 581 7.23 -19.72 -9.07
N LEU A 582 8.22 -20.46 -9.57
CA LEU A 582 8.22 -21.93 -9.48
C LEU A 582 8.41 -22.42 -8.05
N GLN A 583 9.33 -21.83 -7.29
CA GLN A 583 9.55 -22.18 -5.89
C GLN A 583 8.29 -21.95 -5.04
N ASN A 584 7.61 -20.83 -5.23
CA ASN A 584 6.36 -20.54 -4.52
C ASN A 584 5.25 -21.53 -4.92
N PHE A 585 5.14 -21.87 -6.21
CA PHE A 585 4.14 -22.83 -6.67
C PHE A 585 4.39 -24.24 -6.13
N GLU A 586 5.63 -24.74 -6.17
CA GLU A 586 5.98 -26.04 -5.59
C GLU A 586 5.74 -26.06 -4.08
N TYR A 587 6.10 -24.99 -3.36
CA TYR A 587 5.78 -24.85 -1.94
C TYR A 587 4.28 -24.99 -1.67
N GLN A 588 3.44 -24.30 -2.45
CA GLN A 588 1.98 -24.42 -2.33
C GLN A 588 1.50 -25.84 -2.59
N ARG A 589 2.02 -26.52 -3.61
CA ARG A 589 1.63 -27.89 -3.96
C ARG A 589 1.93 -28.88 -2.85
N GLU A 590 3.08 -28.74 -2.18
CA GLU A 590 3.49 -29.60 -1.07
C GLU A 590 2.58 -29.48 0.16
N HIS A 591 1.94 -28.31 0.34
CA HIS A 591 1.09 -28.03 1.51
C HIS A 591 -0.40 -27.98 1.18
N ALA A 592 -0.79 -28.13 -0.07
CA ALA A 592 -2.19 -28.01 -0.49
C ALA A 592 -3.00 -29.27 -0.21
N LEU A 593 -4.23 -29.11 0.26
CA LEU A 593 -5.22 -30.18 0.37
C LEU A 593 -5.80 -30.57 -1.01
N LYS A 594 -5.95 -29.59 -1.91
CA LYS A 594 -6.31 -29.74 -3.32
C LYS A 594 -5.25 -29.03 -4.13
N GLU A 595 -4.71 -29.69 -5.16
CA GLU A 595 -3.60 -29.15 -5.98
C GLU A 595 -3.97 -27.80 -6.60
N PRO A 596 -3.18 -26.73 -6.36
CA PRO A 596 -3.41 -25.42 -6.98
C PRO A 596 -3.00 -25.44 -8.46
N LEU A 597 -3.46 -24.45 -9.21
CA LEU A 597 -3.08 -24.27 -10.61
C LEU A 597 -2.23 -23.01 -10.77
N LEU A 598 -1.34 -23.00 -11.76
CA LEU A 598 -0.51 -21.84 -12.12
C LEU A 598 -0.76 -21.49 -13.59
N PHE A 599 -1.30 -20.30 -13.82
CA PHE A 599 -1.42 -19.69 -15.14
C PHE A 599 -0.36 -18.62 -15.32
N VAL A 600 0.44 -18.74 -16.36
CA VAL A 600 1.43 -17.74 -16.76
C VAL A 600 1.04 -17.18 -18.12
N ILE A 601 0.65 -15.92 -18.13
CA ILE A 601 0.22 -15.19 -19.32
C ILE A 601 1.32 -14.21 -19.71
N ASP A 602 2.05 -14.54 -20.77
CA ASP A 602 3.10 -13.70 -21.33
C ASP A 602 2.51 -12.73 -22.34
N LEU A 603 2.66 -11.42 -22.10
CA LEU A 603 2.19 -10.36 -22.99
C LEU A 603 3.27 -10.06 -24.03
N THR A 604 2.98 -10.29 -25.30
CA THR A 604 3.91 -10.01 -26.39
C THR A 604 3.39 -8.89 -27.28
N ASP A 605 4.26 -7.94 -27.63
CA ASP A 605 4.04 -7.01 -28.72
C ASP A 605 4.32 -7.71 -30.07
N GLU A 606 3.50 -7.47 -31.08
CA GLU A 606 3.53 -8.19 -32.37
C GLU A 606 4.75 -7.90 -33.27
N GLU A 607 5.80 -7.30 -32.78
CA GLU A 607 7.00 -7.04 -33.59
C GLU A 607 8.20 -7.84 -33.07
N ASN A 608 8.12 -9.17 -33.26
CA ASN A 608 9.33 -10.02 -33.36
C ASN A 608 9.00 -11.33 -34.08
#